data_151bb65e60b149efdfa0780e1022c81a
#
_entry.id   151bb65e60b149efdfa0780e1022c81a
#
_cell.length_a   1.000
_cell.length_b   1.000
_cell.length_c   1.000
_cell.angle_alpha   90.00
_cell.angle_beta   90.00
_cell.angle_gamma   90.00
#
_symmetry.space_group_name_H-M   'P 1'
#
loop_
_entity.id
_entity.type
_entity.pdbx_description
1 polymer ?
#
loop_
_entity_poly.entity_id
_entity_poly.type
_entity_poly.pdbx_seq_one_letter_code
_entity_poly.pdbx_strand_id
1 'polypeptide(L)'
;MSEILEAVRAGASAEILAATPLPSTMRAVVVRRDEQEIFAGLASRDKDPRRSLHVQEVALPEMAPDEVLVVVMASSINFNTVWTSIVEPVSTFAFLDRLGRESYWGARHALDYQVIGSDAAGVVVRTGSAVRGWKVGDEVTVHCNHVDDQDPTSHDDSMRASNQRIWGFETNFGGLADITLVKANQLMPKPAHLTWEESAVNALCNSTAYRMLVSRNGAPVTQGDRVLIWGASGGIGSFAVQHVLNSGAIPIGVVSSAAKAETLRELGCEHVIDRQEKDYRFWRDEHTQDESEWRRLGKDIRALVGDDPDIVFEHPGRATMGASVFVAKRAGTIVTCAATSGYMIEYDNRHLWMKLKTIKGSHFSNYREAWAANQTLIDAKVVPPLSAVFPLERTGEAAYEVHHNRHEGKIGILCAAESEGLGVSDPATRARVGERRLTIFRRHDREG
;
A
#
# COMPACT_ATOMS: atom_id res chain seq x y z
N MET A 1 15.13 22.99 14.14
CA MET A 1 14.15 21.86 14.20
C MET A 1 12.88 22.42 14.87
N SER A 2 11.70 21.95 14.51
CA SER A 2 10.44 22.49 15.07
C SER A 2 10.22 21.95 16.49
N GLU A 3 9.81 22.83 17.42
CA GLU A 3 9.54 22.47 18.83
C GLU A 3 8.53 21.33 18.96
N ILE A 4 7.51 21.26 18.08
CA ILE A 4 6.51 20.18 18.11
C ILE A 4 7.12 18.82 17.76
N LEU A 5 8.08 18.75 16.83
CA LEU A 5 8.75 17.50 16.47
C LEU A 5 9.60 16.99 17.64
N GLU A 6 10.32 17.90 18.31
CA GLU A 6 11.11 17.56 19.51
C GLU A 6 10.21 17.08 20.65
N ALA A 7 9.10 17.75 20.90
CA ALA A 7 8.13 17.35 21.92
C ALA A 7 7.54 15.95 21.65
N VAL A 8 7.19 15.65 20.39
CA VAL A 8 6.69 14.32 20.00
C VAL A 8 7.76 13.25 20.18
N ARG A 9 9.00 13.50 19.74
CA ARG A 9 10.13 12.58 19.92
C ARG A 9 10.43 12.28 21.37
N ALA A 10 10.30 13.30 22.23
CA ALA A 10 10.47 13.17 23.67
C ALA A 10 9.32 12.45 24.40
N GLY A 11 8.23 12.09 23.67
CA GLY A 11 7.05 11.46 24.29
C GLY A 11 6.29 12.41 25.22
N ALA A 12 6.24 13.71 24.89
CA ALA A 12 5.59 14.72 25.72
C ALA A 12 4.09 14.43 25.90
N SER A 13 3.52 14.86 27.04
CA SER A 13 2.10 14.67 27.34
C SER A 13 1.20 15.41 26.36
N ALA A 14 -0.08 15.00 26.28
CA ALA A 14 -1.07 15.63 25.41
C ALA A 14 -1.21 17.14 25.68
N GLU A 15 -1.12 17.57 26.96
CA GLU A 15 -1.19 18.98 27.35
C GLU A 15 0.01 19.76 26.80
N ILE A 16 1.21 19.20 26.89
CA ILE A 16 2.43 19.82 26.35
C ILE A 16 2.33 19.91 24.84
N LEU A 17 1.95 18.83 24.15
CA LEU A 17 1.78 18.80 22.70
C LEU A 17 0.73 19.81 22.24
N ALA A 18 -0.39 19.95 22.97
CA ALA A 18 -1.45 20.90 22.63
C ALA A 18 -0.97 22.37 22.80
N ALA A 19 -0.11 22.65 23.80
CA ALA A 19 0.42 23.97 24.06
C ALA A 19 1.62 24.35 23.20
N THR A 20 2.34 23.38 22.63
CA THR A 20 3.52 23.60 21.77
C THR A 20 3.14 24.27 20.47
N PRO A 21 3.78 25.38 20.04
CA PRO A 21 3.49 26.04 18.77
C PRO A 21 3.74 25.10 17.56
N LEU A 22 2.90 25.23 16.54
CA LEU A 22 3.16 24.61 15.26
C LEU A 22 4.11 25.47 14.42
N PRO A 23 4.97 24.86 13.59
CA PRO A 23 5.80 25.60 12.65
C PRO A 23 4.96 26.17 11.50
N SER A 24 5.44 27.23 10.87
CA SER A 24 4.82 27.77 9.65
C SER A 24 5.14 26.95 8.40
N THR A 25 6.24 26.17 8.44
CA THR A 25 6.70 25.29 7.37
C THR A 25 7.07 23.92 7.92
N MET A 26 7.10 22.93 7.04
CA MET A 26 7.51 21.57 7.35
C MET A 26 8.34 20.98 6.20
N ARG A 27 9.24 20.08 6.51
CA ARG A 27 9.99 19.32 5.52
C ARG A 27 9.10 18.23 4.89
N ALA A 28 9.11 18.14 3.56
CA ALA A 28 8.29 17.17 2.84
C ALA A 28 8.95 16.71 1.53
N VAL A 29 8.60 15.52 1.09
CA VAL A 29 8.92 15.02 -0.26
C VAL A 29 7.83 15.47 -1.23
N VAL A 30 8.25 16.16 -2.29
CA VAL A 30 7.32 16.69 -3.28
C VAL A 30 7.69 16.30 -4.70
N VAL A 31 6.68 16.29 -5.57
CA VAL A 31 6.81 16.46 -7.01
C VAL A 31 6.40 17.89 -7.37
N ARG A 32 6.93 18.44 -8.47
CA ARG A 32 6.73 19.83 -8.87
C ARG A 32 5.91 19.92 -10.15
N ARG A 33 5.09 20.96 -10.23
CA ARG A 33 4.21 21.18 -11.38
C ARG A 33 4.98 21.48 -12.67
N ASP A 34 6.09 22.19 -12.58
CA ASP A 34 6.94 22.56 -13.71
C ASP A 34 7.78 21.39 -14.27
N GLU A 35 7.80 20.25 -13.57
CA GLU A 35 8.53 19.04 -13.97
C GLU A 35 7.64 17.96 -14.61
N GLN A 36 6.39 18.25 -14.95
CA GLN A 36 5.45 17.24 -15.48
C GLN A 36 5.94 16.60 -16.80
N GLU A 37 6.77 17.31 -17.58
CA GLU A 37 7.31 16.83 -18.86
C GLU A 37 8.74 16.27 -18.74
N ILE A 38 9.30 16.15 -17.53
CA ILE A 38 10.71 15.76 -17.32
C ILE A 38 11.05 14.37 -17.92
N PHE A 39 10.04 13.52 -18.10
CA PHE A 39 10.18 12.17 -18.66
C PHE A 39 9.50 12.00 -20.02
N ALA A 40 9.15 13.10 -20.72
CA ALA A 40 8.51 13.02 -22.01
C ALA A 40 9.31 12.15 -23.00
N GLY A 41 8.63 11.20 -23.66
CA GLY A 41 9.23 10.30 -24.64
C GLY A 41 10.04 9.13 -24.08
N LEU A 42 10.20 9.02 -22.76
CA LEU A 42 10.88 7.87 -22.15
C LEU A 42 9.90 6.72 -21.90
N ALA A 43 10.37 5.48 -22.08
CA ALA A 43 9.61 4.31 -21.62
C ALA A 43 9.55 4.27 -20.09
N SER A 44 8.49 3.71 -19.52
CA SER A 44 8.25 3.68 -18.07
C SER A 44 9.47 3.19 -17.28
N ARG A 45 10.09 2.09 -17.71
CA ARG A 45 11.27 1.50 -17.06
C ARG A 45 12.52 2.38 -17.04
N ASP A 46 12.60 3.36 -17.94
CA ASP A 46 13.76 4.25 -18.12
C ASP A 46 13.58 5.58 -17.37
N LYS A 47 12.41 5.79 -16.76
CA LYS A 47 12.12 6.97 -15.92
C LYS A 47 12.70 6.76 -14.53
N ASP A 48 13.49 7.71 -14.06
CA ASP A 48 14.17 7.63 -12.76
C ASP A 48 13.46 8.49 -11.70
N PRO A 49 12.79 7.88 -10.70
CA PRO A 49 12.10 8.60 -9.62
C PRO A 49 12.97 9.60 -8.86
N ARG A 50 14.29 9.38 -8.80
CA ARG A 50 15.23 10.26 -8.09
C ARG A 50 15.34 11.67 -8.72
N ARG A 51 14.91 11.81 -9.98
CA ARG A 51 14.96 13.09 -10.70
C ARG A 51 13.79 14.01 -10.39
N SER A 52 12.67 13.48 -9.92
CA SER A 52 11.41 14.20 -9.71
C SER A 52 10.98 14.29 -8.26
N LEU A 53 11.63 13.53 -7.36
CA LEU A 53 11.36 13.57 -5.93
C LEU A 53 12.32 14.51 -5.23
N HIS A 54 11.76 15.58 -4.65
CA HIS A 54 12.53 16.61 -3.96
C HIS A 54 12.13 16.71 -2.49
N VAL A 55 13.11 16.75 -1.60
CA VAL A 55 12.88 17.11 -0.20
C VAL A 55 13.03 18.63 -0.07
N GLN A 56 11.97 19.29 0.37
CA GLN A 56 11.95 20.74 0.54
C GLN A 56 11.06 21.19 1.70
N GLU A 57 11.27 22.44 2.15
CA GLU A 57 10.36 23.10 3.06
C GLU A 57 9.10 23.55 2.33
N VAL A 58 7.93 23.22 2.88
CA VAL A 58 6.61 23.63 2.38
C VAL A 58 5.79 24.25 3.49
N ALA A 59 4.83 25.09 3.12
CA ALA A 59 3.92 25.70 4.09
C ALA A 59 3.06 24.62 4.79
N LEU A 60 2.89 24.74 6.11
CA LEU A 60 1.92 23.92 6.83
C LEU A 60 0.50 24.30 6.39
N PRO A 61 -0.34 23.35 5.94
CA PRO A 61 -1.67 23.66 5.45
C PRO A 61 -2.63 24.09 6.57
N GLU A 62 -3.60 24.93 6.23
CA GLU A 62 -4.72 25.24 7.10
C GLU A 62 -5.59 23.98 7.30
N MET A 63 -6.00 23.73 8.55
CA MET A 63 -6.80 22.56 8.94
C MET A 63 -8.30 22.86 8.88
N ALA A 64 -9.08 22.00 8.21
CA ALA A 64 -10.52 22.04 8.22
C ALA A 64 -11.11 21.51 9.55
N PRO A 65 -12.38 21.83 9.87
CA PRO A 65 -13.00 21.38 11.14
C PRO A 65 -13.03 19.86 11.34
N ASP A 66 -13.06 19.06 10.29
CA ASP A 66 -13.12 17.59 10.30
C ASP A 66 -11.76 16.92 10.11
N GLU A 67 -10.68 17.69 10.16
CA GLU A 67 -9.32 17.21 9.90
C GLU A 67 -8.43 17.17 11.15
N VAL A 68 -7.28 16.51 10.98
CA VAL A 68 -6.30 16.28 12.02
C VAL A 68 -4.90 16.53 11.46
N LEU A 69 -4.03 17.21 12.22
CA LEU A 69 -2.60 17.26 11.95
C LEU A 69 -1.89 16.15 12.72
N VAL A 70 -1.09 15.39 12.01
CA VAL A 70 -0.30 14.28 12.55
C VAL A 70 1.17 14.54 12.29
N VAL A 71 2.01 14.52 13.34
CA VAL A 71 3.46 14.41 13.18
C VAL A 71 3.75 13.00 12.70
N VAL A 72 4.32 12.87 11.51
CA VAL A 72 4.60 11.60 10.88
C VAL A 72 5.94 11.07 11.39
N MET A 73 5.92 10.02 12.18
CA MET A 73 7.13 9.36 12.64
C MET A 73 7.76 8.52 11.52
N ALA A 74 6.93 7.78 10.78
CA ALA A 74 7.36 7.03 9.61
C ALA A 74 6.25 6.97 8.55
N SER A 75 6.66 6.79 7.30
CA SER A 75 5.84 6.58 6.10
C SER A 75 6.36 5.37 5.32
N SER A 76 5.87 5.14 4.10
CA SER A 76 6.37 4.06 3.25
C SER A 76 6.21 4.34 1.76
N ILE A 77 6.94 3.59 0.93
CA ILE A 77 6.79 3.64 -0.52
C ILE A 77 5.68 2.67 -0.96
N ASN A 78 4.73 3.20 -1.70
CA ASN A 78 3.71 2.44 -2.44
C ASN A 78 3.93 2.61 -3.95
N PHE A 79 3.31 1.75 -4.76
CA PHE A 79 3.50 1.85 -6.21
C PHE A 79 2.85 3.12 -6.80
N ASN A 80 1.81 3.68 -6.17
CA ASN A 80 1.26 4.99 -6.54
C ASN A 80 2.26 6.14 -6.28
N THR A 81 3.12 6.04 -5.25
CA THR A 81 4.24 6.97 -5.04
C THR A 81 5.22 6.93 -6.23
N VAL A 82 5.54 5.71 -6.72
CA VAL A 82 6.35 5.53 -7.92
C VAL A 82 5.65 6.14 -9.14
N TRP A 83 4.36 5.84 -9.36
CA TRP A 83 3.61 6.41 -10.48
C TRP A 83 3.61 7.95 -10.47
N THR A 84 3.35 8.56 -9.32
CA THR A 84 3.42 10.02 -9.19
C THR A 84 4.81 10.54 -9.59
N SER A 85 5.87 9.88 -9.10
CA SER A 85 7.25 10.30 -9.36
C SER A 85 7.67 10.19 -10.83
N ILE A 86 7.11 9.25 -11.58
CA ILE A 86 7.41 9.05 -13.01
C ILE A 86 6.35 9.65 -13.95
N VAL A 87 5.39 10.37 -13.38
CA VAL A 87 4.28 11.04 -14.09
C VAL A 87 3.46 10.03 -14.92
N GLU A 88 3.00 8.95 -14.30
CA GLU A 88 2.22 7.89 -14.94
C GLU A 88 0.98 7.47 -14.12
N PRO A 89 -0.10 7.03 -14.79
CA PRO A 89 -0.35 7.13 -16.25
C PRO A 89 -0.66 8.55 -16.70
N VAL A 90 -0.93 9.45 -15.75
CA VAL A 90 -1.22 10.87 -15.95
C VAL A 90 -0.60 11.68 -14.82
N SER A 91 -0.37 12.96 -15.06
CA SER A 91 0.06 13.88 -14.01
C SER A 91 -1.00 14.00 -12.91
N THR A 92 -0.58 13.81 -11.66
CA THR A 92 -1.45 13.94 -10.47
C THR A 92 -1.96 15.36 -10.26
N PHE A 93 -1.32 16.37 -10.81
CA PHE A 93 -1.77 17.77 -10.76
C PHE A 93 -3.17 17.97 -11.36
N ALA A 94 -3.58 17.15 -12.34
CA ALA A 94 -4.94 17.18 -12.86
C ALA A 94 -6.00 16.84 -11.79
N PHE A 95 -5.69 15.92 -10.88
CA PHE A 95 -6.57 15.60 -9.75
C PHE A 95 -6.61 16.75 -8.74
N LEU A 96 -5.46 17.35 -8.42
CA LEU A 96 -5.37 18.48 -7.50
C LEU A 96 -6.13 19.72 -8.04
N ASP A 97 -6.02 20.01 -9.33
CA ASP A 97 -6.75 21.10 -9.97
C ASP A 97 -8.26 20.87 -9.97
N ARG A 98 -8.70 19.63 -10.14
CA ARG A 98 -10.11 19.25 -10.01
C ARG A 98 -10.58 19.45 -8.58
N LEU A 99 -9.89 18.88 -7.59
CA LEU A 99 -10.20 19.02 -6.17
C LEU A 99 -10.24 20.50 -5.75
N GLY A 100 -9.29 21.30 -6.25
CA GLY A 100 -9.22 22.73 -5.98
C GLY A 100 -10.44 23.55 -6.41
N ARG A 101 -11.22 23.05 -7.38
CA ARG A 101 -12.46 23.67 -7.86
C ARG A 101 -13.72 23.20 -7.13
N GLU A 102 -13.64 22.13 -6.35
CA GLU A 102 -14.83 21.50 -5.73
C GLU A 102 -15.31 22.24 -4.46
N SER A 103 -14.41 22.83 -3.69
CA SER A 103 -14.77 23.51 -2.44
C SER A 103 -13.72 24.50 -1.97
N TYR A 104 -14.07 25.31 -0.95
CA TYR A 104 -13.12 26.19 -0.25
C TYR A 104 -11.91 25.40 0.28
N TRP A 105 -12.16 24.28 0.98
CA TRP A 105 -11.10 23.42 1.53
C TRP A 105 -10.32 22.66 0.45
N GLY A 106 -10.93 22.39 -0.68
CA GLY A 106 -10.27 21.81 -1.85
C GLY A 106 -9.22 22.73 -2.45
N ALA A 107 -9.45 24.05 -2.45
CA ALA A 107 -8.58 25.04 -3.09
C ALA A 107 -7.14 24.99 -2.61
N ARG A 108 -6.89 24.66 -1.34
CA ARG A 108 -5.53 24.56 -0.75
C ARG A 108 -4.70 23.38 -1.29
N HIS A 109 -5.34 22.39 -1.97
CA HIS A 109 -4.63 21.27 -2.60
C HIS A 109 -4.03 21.62 -3.97
N ALA A 110 -4.53 22.66 -4.65
CA ALA A 110 -4.11 23.07 -5.99
C ALA A 110 -2.88 23.99 -5.92
N LEU A 111 -1.74 23.44 -5.51
CA LEU A 111 -0.45 24.13 -5.40
C LEU A 111 0.47 23.78 -6.57
N ASP A 112 1.60 24.48 -6.69
CA ASP A 112 2.65 24.20 -7.66
C ASP A 112 3.54 23.02 -7.29
N TYR A 113 3.22 22.37 -6.16
CA TYR A 113 3.85 21.14 -5.70
C TYR A 113 2.79 20.21 -5.08
N GLN A 114 3.11 18.93 -5.05
CA GLN A 114 2.33 17.93 -4.32
C GLN A 114 3.23 17.23 -3.30
N VAL A 115 2.85 17.27 -2.03
CA VAL A 115 3.40 16.39 -0.99
C VAL A 115 2.77 15.00 -1.16
N ILE A 116 3.59 14.00 -1.43
CA ILE A 116 3.17 12.64 -1.79
C ILE A 116 3.21 11.68 -0.59
N GLY A 117 2.78 10.44 -0.81
CA GLY A 117 2.80 9.37 0.20
C GLY A 117 1.40 9.02 0.72
N SER A 118 1.04 7.73 0.65
CA SER A 118 -0.30 7.22 0.98
C SER A 118 -0.31 6.27 2.18
N ASP A 119 0.77 6.27 2.95
CA ASP A 119 0.91 5.58 4.24
C ASP A 119 1.56 6.51 5.26
N ALA A 120 1.16 6.42 6.53
CA ALA A 120 1.84 7.07 7.63
C ALA A 120 1.53 6.38 8.96
N ALA A 121 2.48 6.48 9.91
CA ALA A 121 2.27 6.24 11.33
C ALA A 121 2.84 7.42 12.11
N GLY A 122 2.12 7.89 13.12
CA GLY A 122 2.55 9.10 13.84
C GLY A 122 1.67 9.46 15.02
N VAL A 123 1.80 10.70 15.48
CA VAL A 123 1.15 11.22 16.68
C VAL A 123 0.26 12.42 16.32
N VAL A 124 -0.99 12.39 16.76
CA VAL A 124 -1.94 13.50 16.60
C VAL A 124 -1.46 14.71 17.40
N VAL A 125 -1.29 15.86 16.74
CA VAL A 125 -0.84 17.11 17.40
C VAL A 125 -1.88 18.22 17.38
N ARG A 126 -2.85 18.18 16.46
CA ARG A 126 -4.02 19.07 16.46
C ARG A 126 -5.23 18.34 15.90
N THR A 127 -6.41 18.74 16.38
CA THR A 127 -7.71 18.25 15.89
C THR A 127 -8.60 19.43 15.54
N GLY A 128 -9.32 19.31 14.44
CA GLY A 128 -10.35 20.28 14.06
C GLY A 128 -11.54 20.26 15.01
N SER A 129 -12.32 21.34 14.99
CA SER A 129 -13.42 21.55 15.95
C SER A 129 -14.56 20.54 15.86
N ALA A 130 -14.70 19.83 14.73
CA ALA A 130 -15.70 18.79 14.51
C ALA A 130 -15.19 17.37 14.80
N VAL A 131 -13.91 17.18 15.07
CA VAL A 131 -13.30 15.89 15.40
C VAL A 131 -13.73 15.44 16.79
N ARG A 132 -14.23 14.20 16.91
CA ARG A 132 -14.75 13.65 18.17
C ARG A 132 -14.08 12.36 18.62
N GLY A 133 -13.53 11.59 17.68
CA GLY A 133 -12.97 10.27 17.94
C GLY A 133 -11.49 10.26 18.27
N TRP A 134 -10.78 11.38 18.07
CA TRP A 134 -9.34 11.50 18.25
C TRP A 134 -8.97 12.71 19.09
N LYS A 135 -7.84 12.61 19.78
CA LYS A 135 -7.29 13.68 20.63
C LYS A 135 -5.80 13.82 20.41
N VAL A 136 -5.25 14.96 20.80
CA VAL A 136 -3.80 15.22 20.83
C VAL A 136 -3.11 14.16 21.68
N GLY A 137 -2.01 13.61 21.18
CA GLY A 137 -1.24 12.54 21.79
C GLY A 137 -1.61 11.13 21.35
N ASP A 138 -2.70 10.93 20.61
CA ASP A 138 -3.05 9.60 20.11
C ASP A 138 -2.03 9.13 19.06
N GLU A 139 -1.55 7.88 19.23
CA GLU A 139 -0.70 7.20 18.25
C GLU A 139 -1.56 6.53 17.17
N VAL A 140 -1.32 6.88 15.91
CA VAL A 140 -2.19 6.52 14.80
C VAL A 140 -1.43 5.97 13.59
N THR A 141 -2.14 5.19 12.78
CA THR A 141 -1.81 4.93 11.38
C THR A 141 -2.87 5.57 10.49
N VAL A 142 -2.48 5.94 9.27
CA VAL A 142 -3.36 6.65 8.33
C VAL A 142 -3.79 5.73 7.21
N HIS A 143 -5.10 5.64 6.99
CA HIS A 143 -5.69 4.99 5.84
C HIS A 143 -5.77 5.94 4.65
N CYS A 144 -5.45 5.48 3.45
CA CYS A 144 -5.34 6.35 2.27
C CYS A 144 -6.67 6.82 1.66
N ASN A 145 -7.81 6.26 2.09
CA ASN A 145 -9.11 6.61 1.54
C ASN A 145 -9.62 7.96 2.07
N HIS A 146 -9.47 9.01 1.26
CA HIS A 146 -9.99 10.34 1.56
C HIS A 146 -11.40 10.48 0.96
N VAL A 147 -12.42 10.65 1.82
CA VAL A 147 -13.83 10.74 1.44
C VAL A 147 -14.56 11.70 2.36
N ASP A 148 -15.59 12.34 1.84
CA ASP A 148 -16.55 13.10 2.66
C ASP A 148 -17.54 12.12 3.32
N ASP A 149 -17.51 12.04 4.65
CA ASP A 149 -18.40 11.18 5.43
C ASP A 149 -19.86 11.70 5.47
N GLN A 150 -20.10 12.93 5.05
CA GLN A 150 -21.45 13.51 4.90
C GLN A 150 -22.11 13.16 3.56
N ASP A 151 -21.35 12.60 2.60
CA ASP A 151 -21.91 12.05 1.36
C ASP A 151 -22.67 10.74 1.68
N PRO A 152 -24.00 10.66 1.45
CA PRO A 152 -24.78 9.46 1.75
C PRO A 152 -24.30 8.22 0.98
N THR A 153 -23.64 8.37 -0.17
CA THR A 153 -23.11 7.25 -0.95
C THR A 153 -21.89 6.61 -0.30
N SER A 154 -21.28 7.28 0.68
CA SER A 154 -20.12 6.76 1.42
C SER A 154 -20.47 5.76 2.52
N HIS A 155 -21.74 5.70 2.96
CA HIS A 155 -22.13 5.01 4.21
C HIS A 155 -22.13 3.48 4.11
N ASP A 156 -22.47 2.90 2.96
CA ASP A 156 -22.40 1.43 2.76
C ASP A 156 -20.98 1.01 2.35
N ASP A 157 -20.46 1.64 1.33
CA ASP A 157 -19.09 1.41 0.84
C ASP A 157 -18.47 2.73 0.36
N SER A 158 -17.65 3.35 1.20
CA SER A 158 -17.01 4.63 0.91
C SER A 158 -16.15 4.64 -0.37
N MET A 159 -15.77 3.46 -0.89
CA MET A 159 -15.09 3.35 -2.19
C MET A 159 -16.03 3.60 -3.39
N ARG A 160 -17.34 3.67 -3.15
CA ARG A 160 -18.35 3.99 -4.18
C ARG A 160 -18.74 5.47 -4.18
N ALA A 161 -18.26 6.24 -3.22
CA ALA A 161 -18.53 7.66 -3.14
C ALA A 161 -17.93 8.41 -4.32
N SER A 162 -18.67 9.33 -4.91
CA SER A 162 -18.22 10.11 -6.09
C SER A 162 -17.05 11.05 -5.78
N ASN A 163 -16.90 11.43 -4.51
CA ASN A 163 -15.84 12.29 -3.99
C ASN A 163 -14.65 11.50 -3.39
N GLN A 164 -14.66 10.16 -3.51
CA GLN A 164 -13.53 9.34 -3.05
C GLN A 164 -12.24 9.73 -3.78
N ARG A 165 -11.17 9.89 -3.02
CA ARG A 165 -9.80 10.21 -3.48
C ARG A 165 -8.78 9.39 -2.71
N ILE A 166 -7.61 9.25 -3.30
CA ILE A 166 -6.46 8.62 -2.64
C ILE A 166 -5.59 9.72 -2.03
N TRP A 167 -5.50 9.72 -0.72
CA TRP A 167 -4.65 10.64 0.01
C TRP A 167 -3.18 10.51 -0.40
N GLY A 168 -2.53 11.66 -0.65
CA GLY A 168 -1.14 11.73 -1.09
C GLY A 168 -0.88 11.25 -2.52
N PHE A 169 -1.94 10.98 -3.29
CA PHE A 169 -1.90 10.69 -4.72
C PHE A 169 -2.90 11.56 -5.51
N GLU A 170 -4.19 11.54 -5.14
CA GLU A 170 -5.23 12.39 -5.73
C GLU A 170 -5.53 13.62 -4.87
N THR A 171 -4.91 13.71 -3.69
CA THR A 171 -4.90 14.90 -2.83
C THR A 171 -3.47 15.32 -2.53
N ASN A 172 -3.27 16.56 -2.04
CA ASN A 172 -1.99 17.02 -1.51
C ASN A 172 -1.83 16.63 -0.03
N PHE A 173 -0.69 16.98 0.58
CA PHE A 173 -0.34 16.80 2.00
C PHE A 173 -0.24 15.33 2.42
N GLY A 174 0.44 14.51 1.61
CA GLY A 174 0.68 13.10 1.87
C GLY A 174 1.62 12.81 3.06
N GLY A 175 1.86 11.52 3.30
CA GLY A 175 2.59 11.04 4.48
C GLY A 175 4.11 11.09 4.39
N LEU A 176 4.70 11.44 3.25
CA LEU A 176 6.15 11.61 3.13
C LEU A 176 6.56 13.04 3.54
N ALA A 177 6.32 13.39 4.79
CA ALA A 177 6.56 14.70 5.37
C ALA A 177 6.76 14.60 6.89
N ASP A 178 7.26 15.67 7.53
CA ASP A 178 7.34 15.76 8.99
C ASP A 178 5.95 15.86 9.65
N ILE A 179 5.00 16.55 8.99
CA ILE A 179 3.62 16.70 9.43
C ILE A 179 2.69 16.44 8.24
N THR A 180 1.58 15.78 8.47
CA THR A 180 0.56 15.57 7.45
C THR A 180 -0.81 16.05 7.91
N LEU A 181 -1.67 16.36 6.94
CA LEU A 181 -3.05 16.74 7.14
C LEU A 181 -3.98 15.66 6.58
N VAL A 182 -4.87 15.13 7.41
CA VAL A 182 -5.80 14.05 7.05
C VAL A 182 -7.18 14.28 7.64
N LYS A 183 -8.20 13.71 7.03
CA LYS A 183 -9.54 13.65 7.64
C LYS A 183 -9.53 12.73 8.86
N ALA A 184 -10.31 13.06 9.87
CA ALA A 184 -10.40 12.28 11.11
C ALA A 184 -10.82 10.82 10.86
N ASN A 185 -11.64 10.56 9.84
CA ASN A 185 -12.08 9.22 9.46
C ASN A 185 -10.97 8.36 8.79
N GLN A 186 -9.84 8.95 8.38
CA GLN A 186 -8.69 8.21 7.87
C GLN A 186 -7.80 7.63 8.97
N LEU A 187 -7.98 8.02 10.22
CA LEU A 187 -7.14 7.56 11.31
C LEU A 187 -7.58 6.19 11.82
N MET A 188 -6.60 5.39 12.20
CA MET A 188 -6.75 4.11 12.87
C MET A 188 -5.75 4.04 14.03
N PRO A 189 -6.04 3.30 15.13
CA PRO A 189 -5.07 3.15 16.20
C PRO A 189 -3.82 2.42 15.70
N LYS A 190 -2.65 2.92 16.05
CA LYS A 190 -1.39 2.24 15.78
C LYS A 190 -1.33 0.93 16.59
N PRO A 191 -0.93 -0.22 15.99
CA PRO A 191 -0.67 -1.42 16.76
C PRO A 191 0.45 -1.20 17.79
N ALA A 192 0.14 -1.32 19.08
CA ALA A 192 1.02 -0.92 20.18
C ALA A 192 2.34 -1.72 20.27
N HIS A 193 2.36 -2.93 19.72
CA HIS A 193 3.54 -3.81 19.71
C HIS A 193 4.47 -3.58 18.52
N LEU A 194 4.07 -2.74 17.54
CA LEU A 194 4.87 -2.43 16.36
C LEU A 194 5.64 -1.12 16.53
N THR A 195 6.81 -1.04 15.92
CA THR A 195 7.56 0.20 15.78
C THR A 195 6.87 1.15 14.82
N TRP A 196 7.36 2.40 14.70
CA TRP A 196 6.79 3.39 13.79
C TRP A 196 6.87 2.93 12.34
N GLU A 197 8.04 2.49 11.89
CA GLU A 197 8.29 2.02 10.53
C GLU A 197 7.52 0.72 10.21
N GLU A 198 7.40 -0.21 11.16
CA GLU A 198 6.57 -1.40 11.01
C GLU A 198 5.08 -1.05 10.91
N SER A 199 4.63 -0.03 11.62
CA SER A 199 3.25 0.44 11.56
C SER A 199 2.93 1.17 10.26
N ALA A 200 3.89 1.93 9.72
CA ALA A 200 3.73 2.76 8.54
C ALA A 200 3.66 1.99 7.21
N VAL A 201 4.03 0.70 7.17
CA VAL A 201 4.03 -0.09 5.92
C VAL A 201 2.74 -0.87 5.68
N ASN A 202 1.73 -0.70 6.51
CA ASN A 202 0.60 -1.62 6.57
C ASN A 202 -0.69 -1.10 5.93
N ALA A 203 -1.06 0.14 6.20
CA ALA A 203 -2.44 0.62 6.03
C ALA A 203 -2.98 0.38 4.61
N LEU A 204 -2.27 0.83 3.59
CA LEU A 204 -2.71 0.68 2.20
C LEU A 204 -2.71 -0.79 1.74
N CYS A 205 -1.59 -1.49 1.91
CA CYS A 205 -1.42 -2.84 1.36
C CYS A 205 -2.28 -3.88 2.11
N ASN A 206 -2.33 -3.82 3.45
CA ASN A 206 -3.12 -4.74 4.25
C ASN A 206 -4.62 -4.57 3.98
N SER A 207 -5.11 -3.33 3.97
CA SER A 207 -6.54 -3.07 3.76
C SER A 207 -6.99 -3.42 2.33
N THR A 208 -6.13 -3.20 1.34
CA THR A 208 -6.40 -3.61 -0.05
C THR A 208 -6.49 -5.13 -0.18
N ALA A 209 -5.52 -5.87 0.38
CA ALA A 209 -5.55 -7.34 0.38
C ALA A 209 -6.77 -7.88 1.14
N TYR A 210 -7.12 -7.25 2.27
CA TYR A 210 -8.32 -7.58 3.05
C TYR A 210 -9.60 -7.39 2.23
N ARG A 211 -9.75 -6.24 1.54
CA ARG A 211 -10.90 -5.99 0.65
C ARG A 211 -10.98 -7.03 -0.46
N MET A 212 -9.84 -7.36 -1.07
CA MET A 212 -9.82 -8.31 -2.19
C MET A 212 -10.19 -9.73 -1.80
N LEU A 213 -9.79 -10.19 -0.60
CA LEU A 213 -9.85 -11.61 -0.22
C LEU A 213 -10.73 -11.94 0.98
N VAL A 214 -11.04 -10.96 1.85
CA VAL A 214 -11.80 -11.22 3.08
C VAL A 214 -13.17 -10.56 3.03
N SER A 215 -13.24 -9.36 2.47
CA SER A 215 -14.48 -8.60 2.37
C SER A 215 -15.44 -9.17 1.32
N ARG A 216 -16.75 -9.06 1.59
CA ARG A 216 -17.82 -9.32 0.60
C ARG A 216 -17.71 -8.47 -0.67
N ASN A 217 -16.99 -7.36 -0.61
CA ASN A 217 -16.77 -6.46 -1.74
C ASN A 217 -15.70 -6.98 -2.70
N GLY A 218 -14.89 -7.95 -2.28
CA GLY A 218 -13.87 -8.64 -3.09
C GLY A 218 -14.31 -10.03 -3.55
N ALA A 219 -13.37 -10.96 -3.56
CA ALA A 219 -13.54 -12.38 -3.77
C ALA A 219 -13.31 -13.09 -2.41
N PRO A 220 -14.32 -13.15 -1.54
CA PRO A 220 -14.13 -13.65 -0.17
C PRO A 220 -13.68 -15.10 -0.18
N VAL A 221 -12.53 -15.33 0.43
CA VAL A 221 -11.92 -16.65 0.60
C VAL A 221 -12.68 -17.45 1.62
N THR A 222 -12.92 -18.73 1.33
CA THR A 222 -13.48 -19.68 2.25
C THR A 222 -12.46 -20.77 2.62
N GLN A 223 -12.72 -21.47 3.71
CA GLN A 223 -11.85 -22.56 4.16
C GLN A 223 -11.70 -23.63 3.05
N GLY A 224 -10.46 -23.98 2.74
CA GLY A 224 -10.12 -24.97 1.73
C GLY A 224 -9.99 -24.45 0.30
N ASP A 225 -10.34 -23.18 0.03
CA ASP A 225 -10.10 -22.56 -1.28
C ASP A 225 -8.60 -22.55 -1.62
N ARG A 226 -8.28 -22.70 -2.89
CA ARG A 226 -6.94 -22.54 -3.45
C ARG A 226 -6.82 -21.14 -4.04
N VAL A 227 -5.85 -20.38 -3.59
CA VAL A 227 -5.68 -18.97 -4.00
C VAL A 227 -4.32 -18.78 -4.65
N LEU A 228 -4.30 -18.56 -5.96
CA LEU A 228 -3.07 -18.18 -6.67
C LEU A 228 -2.79 -16.70 -6.43
N ILE A 229 -1.58 -16.38 -5.93
CA ILE A 229 -1.19 -15.02 -5.57
C ILE A 229 0.04 -14.61 -6.37
N TRP A 230 -0.13 -13.70 -7.34
CA TRP A 230 0.98 -13.11 -8.05
C TRP A 230 1.76 -12.15 -7.17
N GLY A 231 3.09 -12.11 -7.33
CA GLY A 231 3.95 -11.22 -6.55
C GLY A 231 3.80 -11.41 -5.03
N ALA A 232 3.68 -12.65 -4.60
CA ALA A 232 3.29 -13.04 -3.25
C ALA A 232 4.23 -12.55 -2.14
N SER A 233 5.50 -12.23 -2.44
CA SER A 233 6.48 -11.66 -1.50
C SER A 233 6.52 -10.13 -1.50
N GLY A 234 5.73 -9.46 -2.36
CA GLY A 234 5.63 -8.00 -2.38
C GLY A 234 4.70 -7.46 -1.29
N GLY A 235 4.59 -6.13 -1.17
CA GLY A 235 3.82 -5.49 -0.12
C GLY A 235 2.38 -5.99 0.00
N ILE A 236 1.62 -6.00 -1.10
CA ILE A 236 0.22 -6.46 -1.08
C ILE A 236 0.11 -7.99 -1.07
N GLY A 237 0.99 -8.68 -1.83
CA GLY A 237 0.96 -10.14 -1.95
C GLY A 237 1.25 -10.85 -0.64
N SER A 238 2.16 -10.32 0.18
CA SER A 238 2.49 -10.89 1.49
C SER A 238 1.33 -10.81 2.48
N PHE A 239 0.54 -9.72 2.46
CA PHE A 239 -0.71 -9.66 3.23
C PHE A 239 -1.77 -10.60 2.66
N ALA A 240 -1.87 -10.73 1.34
CA ALA A 240 -2.79 -11.69 0.70
C ALA A 240 -2.49 -13.12 1.17
N VAL A 241 -1.21 -13.54 1.19
CA VAL A 241 -0.79 -14.85 1.72
C VAL A 241 -1.27 -15.03 3.17
N GLN A 242 -1.01 -14.05 4.03
CA GLN A 242 -1.39 -14.13 5.45
C GLN A 242 -2.91 -14.19 5.66
N HIS A 243 -3.70 -13.42 4.89
CA HIS A 243 -5.16 -13.48 4.96
C HIS A 243 -5.70 -14.82 4.48
N VAL A 244 -5.13 -15.41 3.42
CA VAL A 244 -5.50 -16.74 2.93
C VAL A 244 -5.22 -17.80 3.99
N LEU A 245 -4.04 -17.80 4.60
CA LEU A 245 -3.67 -18.70 5.69
C LEU A 245 -4.62 -18.56 6.89
N ASN A 246 -4.89 -17.33 7.31
CA ASN A 246 -5.81 -17.05 8.43
C ASN A 246 -7.25 -17.50 8.17
N SER A 247 -7.66 -17.61 6.91
CA SER A 247 -8.98 -18.11 6.50
C SER A 247 -9.04 -19.64 6.42
N GLY A 248 -7.94 -20.35 6.66
CA GLY A 248 -7.86 -21.81 6.50
C GLY A 248 -7.89 -22.25 5.03
N ALA A 249 -7.52 -21.36 4.12
CA ALA A 249 -7.39 -21.62 2.69
C ALA A 249 -5.92 -21.88 2.31
N ILE A 250 -5.67 -22.29 1.08
CA ILE A 250 -4.38 -22.77 0.58
C ILE A 250 -3.79 -21.70 -0.34
N PRO A 251 -2.78 -20.91 0.09
CA PRO A 251 -2.10 -19.97 -0.79
C PRO A 251 -1.12 -20.69 -1.72
N ILE A 252 -1.08 -20.25 -2.97
CA ILE A 252 -0.10 -20.64 -4.00
C ILE A 252 0.65 -19.37 -4.37
N GLY A 253 1.82 -19.15 -3.77
CA GLY A 253 2.59 -17.93 -3.94
C GLY A 253 3.44 -17.97 -5.20
N VAL A 254 3.33 -16.98 -6.09
CA VAL A 254 4.23 -16.81 -7.24
C VAL A 254 5.24 -15.72 -6.93
N VAL A 255 6.51 -16.06 -6.99
CA VAL A 255 7.65 -15.18 -6.70
C VAL A 255 8.67 -15.16 -7.84
N SER A 256 9.72 -14.34 -7.71
CA SER A 256 10.73 -14.13 -8.75
C SER A 256 12.16 -14.52 -8.32
N SER A 257 12.33 -15.24 -7.21
CA SER A 257 13.62 -15.78 -6.79
C SER A 257 13.48 -16.81 -5.68
N ALA A 258 14.51 -17.64 -5.51
CA ALA A 258 14.57 -18.64 -4.44
C ALA A 258 14.54 -18.00 -3.04
N ALA A 259 15.22 -16.85 -2.83
CA ALA A 259 15.18 -16.11 -1.57
C ALA A 259 13.75 -15.68 -1.20
N LYS A 260 13.03 -15.10 -2.15
CA LYS A 260 11.62 -14.73 -1.98
C LYS A 260 10.70 -15.93 -1.71
N ALA A 261 11.02 -17.09 -2.28
CA ALA A 261 10.31 -18.33 -1.99
C ALA A 261 10.53 -18.78 -0.55
N GLU A 262 11.74 -18.64 -0.03
CA GLU A 262 12.06 -18.99 1.36
C GLU A 262 11.33 -18.08 2.36
N THR A 263 11.33 -16.77 2.13
CA THR A 263 10.53 -15.82 2.94
C THR A 263 9.07 -16.24 3.03
N LEU A 264 8.46 -16.67 1.91
CA LEU A 264 7.06 -17.12 1.91
C LEU A 264 6.86 -18.42 2.69
N ARG A 265 7.82 -19.38 2.60
CA ARG A 265 7.75 -20.62 3.38
C ARG A 265 7.88 -20.35 4.88
N GLU A 266 8.76 -19.43 5.28
CA GLU A 266 8.85 -18.99 6.67
C GLU A 266 7.56 -18.30 7.14
N LEU A 267 6.84 -17.61 6.24
CA LEU A 267 5.54 -17.00 6.52
C LEU A 267 4.42 -18.05 6.66
N GLY A 268 4.66 -19.29 6.23
CA GLY A 268 3.70 -20.42 6.27
C GLY A 268 3.09 -20.80 4.92
N CYS A 269 3.52 -20.19 3.80
CA CYS A 269 3.08 -20.55 2.47
C CYS A 269 3.90 -21.75 1.94
N GLU A 270 3.36 -22.96 2.04
CA GLU A 270 4.04 -24.19 1.63
C GLU A 270 4.16 -24.33 0.10
N HIS A 271 3.18 -23.81 -0.65
CA HIS A 271 3.08 -23.96 -2.10
C HIS A 271 3.60 -22.69 -2.80
N VAL A 272 4.84 -22.75 -3.28
CA VAL A 272 5.50 -21.60 -3.92
C VAL A 272 5.98 -21.99 -5.32
N ILE A 273 5.75 -21.09 -6.28
CA ILE A 273 6.24 -21.18 -7.66
C ILE A 273 7.25 -20.05 -7.86
N ASP A 274 8.52 -20.39 -8.07
CA ASP A 274 9.52 -19.43 -8.55
C ASP A 274 9.41 -19.32 -10.06
N ARG A 275 8.88 -18.19 -10.55
CA ARG A 275 8.68 -17.97 -11.98
C ARG A 275 9.98 -17.82 -12.78
N GLN A 276 11.10 -17.47 -12.13
CA GLN A 276 12.41 -17.40 -12.79
C GLN A 276 13.00 -18.80 -12.97
N GLU A 277 12.96 -19.65 -11.93
CA GLU A 277 13.35 -21.06 -12.06
C GLU A 277 12.53 -21.77 -13.14
N LYS A 278 11.22 -21.51 -13.18
CA LYS A 278 10.30 -22.09 -14.17
C LYS A 278 10.45 -21.47 -15.57
N ASP A 279 11.04 -20.29 -15.71
CA ASP A 279 11.19 -19.55 -16.97
C ASP A 279 9.90 -19.50 -17.80
N TYR A 280 8.77 -19.08 -17.17
CA TYR A 280 7.51 -18.94 -17.90
C TYR A 280 7.58 -17.76 -18.86
N ARG A 281 7.20 -17.99 -20.12
CA ARG A 281 7.13 -16.98 -21.18
C ARG A 281 5.71 -16.87 -21.73
N PHE A 282 4.83 -16.21 -20.97
CA PHE A 282 3.42 -16.05 -21.35
C PHE A 282 3.21 -15.22 -22.61
N TRP A 283 4.23 -14.52 -23.08
CA TRP A 283 4.25 -13.74 -24.30
C TRP A 283 5.42 -14.19 -25.18
N ARG A 284 5.12 -14.51 -26.46
CA ARG A 284 6.15 -14.82 -27.47
C ARG A 284 6.78 -13.56 -28.03
N ASP A 285 5.95 -12.52 -28.19
CA ASP A 285 6.30 -11.18 -28.61
C ASP A 285 5.35 -10.16 -27.95
N GLU A 286 5.42 -8.89 -28.34
CA GLU A 286 4.58 -7.83 -27.76
C GLU A 286 3.07 -8.04 -27.93
N HIS A 287 2.67 -8.81 -28.95
CA HIS A 287 1.25 -8.96 -29.34
C HIS A 287 0.72 -10.39 -29.24
N THR A 288 1.59 -11.39 -29.04
CA THR A 288 1.21 -12.80 -29.13
C THR A 288 1.43 -13.51 -27.80
N GLN A 289 0.35 -13.91 -27.15
CA GLN A 289 0.40 -14.71 -25.92
C GLN A 289 0.66 -16.20 -26.23
N ASP A 290 1.30 -16.91 -25.29
CA ASP A 290 1.60 -18.33 -25.41
C ASP A 290 0.73 -19.19 -24.47
N GLU A 291 -0.35 -19.75 -25.02
CA GLU A 291 -1.24 -20.64 -24.27
C GLU A 291 -0.53 -21.95 -23.81
N SER A 292 0.54 -22.37 -24.44
CA SER A 292 1.27 -23.57 -24.01
C SER A 292 1.93 -23.33 -22.65
N GLU A 293 2.37 -22.10 -22.40
CA GLU A 293 2.93 -21.68 -21.12
C GLU A 293 1.84 -21.55 -20.04
N TRP A 294 0.63 -21.13 -20.40
CA TRP A 294 -0.51 -21.15 -19.48
C TRP A 294 -0.87 -22.58 -19.04
N ARG A 295 -0.83 -23.54 -19.98
CA ARG A 295 -1.06 -24.97 -19.67
C ARG A 295 0.03 -25.52 -18.77
N ARG A 296 1.29 -25.10 -18.97
CA ARG A 296 2.43 -25.49 -18.14
C ARG A 296 2.24 -24.97 -16.71
N LEU A 297 1.89 -23.68 -16.53
CA LEU A 297 1.55 -23.12 -15.23
C LEU A 297 0.40 -23.89 -14.55
N GLY A 298 -0.69 -24.14 -15.27
CA GLY A 298 -1.83 -24.89 -14.71
C GLY A 298 -1.46 -26.33 -14.32
N LYS A 299 -0.54 -26.99 -15.05
CA LYS A 299 0.00 -28.30 -14.67
C LYS A 299 0.81 -28.24 -13.38
N ASP A 300 1.68 -27.22 -13.26
CA ASP A 300 2.49 -27.03 -12.05
C ASP A 300 1.61 -26.70 -10.83
N ILE A 301 0.59 -25.87 -10.96
CA ILE A 301 -0.40 -25.60 -9.90
C ILE A 301 -1.09 -26.90 -9.45
N ARG A 302 -1.63 -27.68 -10.37
CA ARG A 302 -2.30 -28.94 -10.03
C ARG A 302 -1.35 -29.97 -9.41
N ALA A 303 -0.08 -29.97 -9.81
CA ALA A 303 0.93 -30.83 -9.18
C ALA A 303 1.19 -30.45 -7.71
N LEU A 304 1.07 -29.16 -7.37
CA LEU A 304 1.27 -28.66 -6.00
C LEU A 304 0.05 -28.88 -5.11
N VAL A 305 -1.16 -28.57 -5.61
CA VAL A 305 -2.36 -28.49 -4.74
C VAL A 305 -3.53 -29.36 -5.22
N GLY A 306 -3.35 -30.17 -6.25
CA GLY A 306 -4.31 -31.17 -6.75
C GLY A 306 -5.42 -30.65 -7.65
N ASP A 307 -5.65 -29.33 -7.76
CA ASP A 307 -6.74 -28.74 -8.55
C ASP A 307 -6.34 -27.32 -9.04
N ASP A 308 -7.18 -26.72 -9.88
CA ASP A 308 -7.06 -25.34 -10.34
C ASP A 308 -7.45 -24.36 -9.19
N PRO A 309 -6.92 -23.11 -9.15
CA PRO A 309 -7.23 -22.15 -8.10
C PRO A 309 -8.68 -21.64 -8.18
N ASP A 310 -9.35 -21.61 -7.02
CA ASP A 310 -10.70 -21.06 -6.86
C ASP A 310 -10.69 -19.54 -7.02
N ILE A 311 -9.60 -18.90 -6.55
CA ILE A 311 -9.38 -17.45 -6.65
C ILE A 311 -7.99 -17.19 -7.21
N VAL A 312 -7.88 -16.19 -8.08
CA VAL A 312 -6.60 -15.62 -8.51
C VAL A 312 -6.50 -14.17 -8.03
N PHE A 313 -5.52 -13.92 -7.17
CA PHE A 313 -5.15 -12.58 -6.70
C PHE A 313 -4.20 -11.95 -7.71
N GLU A 314 -4.74 -11.01 -8.49
CA GLU A 314 -4.09 -10.41 -9.66
C GLU A 314 -3.75 -8.93 -9.40
N HIS A 315 -2.53 -8.51 -9.70
CA HIS A 315 -2.15 -7.10 -9.68
C HIS A 315 -1.08 -6.72 -10.72
N PRO A 316 -0.33 -7.64 -11.35
CA PRO A 316 0.58 -7.29 -12.45
C PRO A 316 -0.13 -6.76 -13.69
N GLY A 317 -1.29 -7.30 -14.06
CA GLY A 317 -2.06 -6.86 -15.22
C GLY A 317 -1.61 -7.51 -16.52
N ARG A 318 -1.11 -6.72 -17.50
CA ARG A 318 -0.83 -7.20 -18.87
C ARG A 318 -0.02 -8.49 -18.93
N ALA A 319 1.02 -8.60 -18.14
CA ALA A 319 1.94 -9.74 -18.20
C ALA A 319 1.29 -11.09 -17.81
N THR A 320 0.29 -11.08 -16.93
CA THR A 320 -0.21 -12.28 -16.26
C THR A 320 -1.71 -12.54 -16.44
N MET A 321 -2.51 -11.56 -16.83
CA MET A 321 -3.98 -11.70 -16.86
C MET A 321 -4.46 -12.82 -17.78
N GLY A 322 -3.84 -13.03 -18.95
CA GLY A 322 -4.18 -14.14 -19.84
C GLY A 322 -4.00 -15.50 -19.15
N ALA A 323 -2.86 -15.69 -18.49
CA ALA A 323 -2.59 -16.89 -17.71
C ALA A 323 -3.56 -17.02 -16.51
N SER A 324 -3.83 -15.92 -15.80
CA SER A 324 -4.76 -15.87 -14.66
C SER A 324 -6.16 -16.31 -15.05
N VAL A 325 -6.68 -15.79 -16.17
CA VAL A 325 -7.99 -16.19 -16.71
C VAL A 325 -7.98 -17.67 -17.14
N PHE A 326 -6.88 -18.15 -17.72
CA PHE A 326 -6.76 -19.55 -18.15
C PHE A 326 -6.78 -20.52 -16.94
N VAL A 327 -5.92 -20.29 -15.92
CA VAL A 327 -5.71 -21.25 -14.82
C VAL A 327 -6.82 -21.23 -13.77
N ALA A 328 -7.57 -20.15 -13.64
CA ALA A 328 -8.67 -20.08 -12.67
C ALA A 328 -9.67 -21.23 -12.91
N LYS A 329 -10.12 -21.84 -11.83
CA LYS A 329 -11.11 -22.95 -11.84
C LYS A 329 -12.41 -22.55 -12.54
N ARG A 330 -13.20 -23.51 -12.97
CA ARG A 330 -14.57 -23.27 -13.41
C ARG A 330 -15.36 -22.56 -12.30
N ALA A 331 -16.06 -21.48 -12.65
CA ALA A 331 -16.73 -20.55 -11.74
C ALA A 331 -15.80 -19.81 -10.75
N GLY A 332 -14.48 -19.91 -10.91
CA GLY A 332 -13.50 -19.18 -10.10
C GLY A 332 -13.47 -17.68 -10.38
N THR A 333 -12.86 -16.92 -9.49
CA THR A 333 -12.79 -15.46 -9.54
C THR A 333 -11.35 -14.97 -9.67
N ILE A 334 -11.12 -14.10 -10.64
CA ILE A 334 -9.89 -13.30 -10.74
C ILE A 334 -10.19 -11.93 -10.13
N VAL A 335 -9.60 -11.60 -8.99
CA VAL A 335 -9.75 -10.29 -8.35
C VAL A 335 -8.50 -9.45 -8.59
N THR A 336 -8.68 -8.24 -9.11
CA THR A 336 -7.57 -7.36 -9.53
C THR A 336 -7.69 -5.95 -8.96
N CYS A 337 -6.53 -5.35 -8.57
CA CYS A 337 -6.48 -4.00 -7.99
C CYS A 337 -5.44 -3.07 -8.62
N ALA A 338 -4.66 -3.55 -9.57
CA ALA A 338 -3.56 -2.79 -10.17
C ALA A 338 -3.21 -3.31 -11.58
N ALA A 339 -2.23 -2.67 -12.22
CA ALA A 339 -1.73 -3.04 -13.54
C ALA A 339 -0.25 -2.64 -13.70
N THR A 340 0.62 -3.15 -12.79
CA THR A 340 2.03 -2.73 -12.68
C THR A 340 2.89 -3.11 -13.89
N SER A 341 2.43 -4.06 -14.73
CA SER A 341 3.10 -4.47 -15.98
C SER A 341 2.45 -3.93 -17.26
N GLY A 342 1.42 -3.08 -17.13
CA GLY A 342 0.71 -2.48 -18.25
C GLY A 342 -0.80 -2.49 -18.08
N TYR A 343 -1.44 -1.41 -18.54
CA TYR A 343 -2.87 -1.12 -18.31
C TYR A 343 -3.80 -1.80 -19.30
N MET A 344 -3.34 -2.00 -20.56
CA MET A 344 -4.14 -2.68 -21.59
C MET A 344 -3.98 -4.19 -21.43
N ILE A 345 -5.08 -4.85 -21.15
CA ILE A 345 -5.13 -6.26 -20.78
C ILE A 345 -5.76 -7.08 -21.91
N GLU A 346 -5.10 -8.17 -22.28
CA GLU A 346 -5.59 -9.13 -23.27
C GLU A 346 -5.73 -10.51 -22.64
N TYR A 347 -6.81 -11.21 -22.96
CA TYR A 347 -7.03 -12.62 -22.59
C TYR A 347 -7.99 -13.31 -23.57
N ASP A 348 -7.93 -14.62 -23.66
CA ASP A 348 -8.88 -15.39 -24.46
C ASP A 348 -10.23 -15.51 -23.73
N ASN A 349 -11.22 -14.79 -24.25
CA ASN A 349 -12.55 -14.71 -23.65
C ASN A 349 -13.28 -16.06 -23.60
N ARG A 350 -12.91 -17.05 -24.43
CA ARG A 350 -13.46 -18.41 -24.37
C ARG A 350 -13.19 -19.04 -22.99
N HIS A 351 -12.02 -18.79 -22.40
CA HIS A 351 -11.68 -19.29 -21.06
C HIS A 351 -12.46 -18.62 -19.95
N LEU A 352 -12.98 -17.41 -20.15
CA LEU A 352 -13.82 -16.68 -19.20
C LEU A 352 -15.27 -17.20 -19.25
N TRP A 353 -15.98 -16.99 -20.38
CA TRP A 353 -17.42 -17.23 -20.46
C TRP A 353 -17.80 -18.71 -20.47
N MET A 354 -17.06 -19.58 -21.21
CA MET A 354 -17.34 -21.02 -21.24
C MET A 354 -17.11 -21.70 -19.88
N LYS A 355 -16.27 -21.12 -19.05
CA LYS A 355 -15.95 -21.63 -17.71
C LYS A 355 -16.67 -20.88 -16.59
N LEU A 356 -17.58 -19.95 -16.93
CA LEU A 356 -18.38 -19.17 -15.95
C LEU A 356 -17.54 -18.39 -14.94
N LYS A 357 -16.34 -17.93 -15.33
CA LYS A 357 -15.41 -17.23 -14.43
C LYS A 357 -15.81 -15.77 -14.27
N THR A 358 -15.34 -15.14 -13.19
CA THR A 358 -15.55 -13.73 -12.89
C THR A 358 -14.22 -12.99 -12.89
N ILE A 359 -14.15 -11.83 -13.53
CA ILE A 359 -13.10 -10.84 -13.30
C ILE A 359 -13.71 -9.73 -12.48
N LYS A 360 -13.14 -9.46 -11.30
CA LYS A 360 -13.65 -8.48 -10.35
C LYS A 360 -12.61 -7.41 -10.07
N GLY A 361 -12.94 -6.16 -10.34
CA GLY A 361 -12.13 -5.00 -9.94
C GLY A 361 -12.25 -4.75 -8.44
N SER A 362 -11.13 -4.38 -7.82
CA SER A 362 -11.06 -3.92 -6.45
C SER A 362 -10.14 -2.71 -6.38
N HIS A 363 -10.43 -1.76 -5.50
CA HIS A 363 -9.63 -0.55 -5.34
C HIS A 363 -9.55 -0.19 -3.87
N PHE A 364 -8.36 -0.16 -3.30
CA PHE A 364 -8.11 0.09 -1.88
C PHE A 364 -9.12 -0.60 -0.95
N SER A 365 -9.70 0.12 0.02
CA SER A 365 -10.72 -0.38 0.93
C SER A 365 -11.56 0.75 1.52
N ASN A 366 -12.76 0.46 1.98
CA ASN A 366 -13.55 1.38 2.78
C ASN A 366 -13.07 1.43 4.24
N TYR A 367 -13.60 2.35 5.04
CA TYR A 367 -13.18 2.53 6.44
C TYR A 367 -13.37 1.27 7.29
N ARG A 368 -14.50 0.58 7.14
CA ARG A 368 -14.78 -0.65 7.89
C ARG A 368 -13.79 -1.75 7.56
N GLU A 369 -13.45 -1.91 6.29
CA GLU A 369 -12.45 -2.88 5.83
C GLU A 369 -11.05 -2.52 6.32
N ALA A 370 -10.67 -1.23 6.29
CA ALA A 370 -9.40 -0.75 6.79
C ALA A 370 -9.25 -0.99 8.31
N TRP A 371 -10.29 -0.68 9.10
CA TRP A 371 -10.29 -0.96 10.53
C TRP A 371 -10.21 -2.45 10.83
N ALA A 372 -10.94 -3.29 10.09
CA ALA A 372 -10.88 -4.74 10.25
C ALA A 372 -9.50 -5.31 9.87
N ALA A 373 -8.89 -4.79 8.79
CA ALA A 373 -7.52 -5.14 8.42
C ALA A 373 -6.51 -4.70 9.49
N ASN A 374 -6.63 -3.49 10.02
CA ASN A 374 -5.77 -3.01 11.10
C ASN A 374 -5.93 -3.84 12.39
N GLN A 375 -7.15 -4.32 12.68
CA GLN A 375 -7.39 -5.21 13.81
C GLN A 375 -6.60 -6.52 13.68
N THR A 376 -6.39 -7.03 12.47
CA THR A 376 -5.56 -8.24 12.28
C THR A 376 -4.09 -8.02 12.65
N LEU A 377 -3.58 -6.79 12.54
CA LEU A 377 -2.25 -6.40 13.04
C LEU A 377 -2.26 -6.27 14.56
N ILE A 378 -3.24 -5.57 15.13
CA ILE A 378 -3.39 -5.40 16.58
C ILE A 378 -3.46 -6.77 17.27
N ASP A 379 -4.20 -7.72 16.70
CA ASP A 379 -4.31 -9.11 17.19
C ASP A 379 -3.08 -9.96 16.88
N ALA A 380 -2.06 -9.41 16.20
CA ALA A 380 -0.86 -10.12 15.74
C ALA A 380 -1.15 -11.36 14.87
N LYS A 381 -2.27 -11.35 14.15
CA LYS A 381 -2.64 -12.40 13.17
C LYS A 381 -1.86 -12.26 11.87
N VAL A 382 -1.51 -11.03 11.51
CA VAL A 382 -0.62 -10.70 10.40
C VAL A 382 0.57 -9.90 10.90
N VAL A 383 1.69 -9.96 10.18
CA VAL A 383 2.91 -9.21 10.49
C VAL A 383 3.28 -8.27 9.34
N PRO A 384 3.94 -7.14 9.66
CA PRO A 384 4.36 -6.18 8.65
C PRO A 384 5.38 -6.77 7.67
N PRO A 385 5.24 -6.56 6.36
CA PRO A 385 6.22 -7.02 5.38
C PRO A 385 7.36 -5.99 5.19
N LEU A 386 7.87 -5.41 6.27
CA LEU A 386 8.93 -4.41 6.21
C LEU A 386 10.28 -5.06 5.91
N SER A 387 10.91 -4.69 4.78
CA SER A 387 12.22 -5.22 4.37
C SER A 387 13.36 -4.24 4.61
N ALA A 388 13.21 -2.99 4.24
CA ALA A 388 14.24 -1.96 4.35
C ALA A 388 13.65 -0.64 4.86
N VAL A 389 14.52 0.22 5.42
CA VAL A 389 14.14 1.55 5.91
C VAL A 389 15.14 2.59 5.41
N PHE A 390 14.63 3.71 4.92
CA PHE A 390 15.41 4.84 4.45
C PHE A 390 15.03 6.11 5.22
N PRO A 391 15.94 7.07 5.39
CA PRO A 391 15.56 8.40 5.86
C PRO A 391 14.79 9.16 4.77
N LEU A 392 14.04 10.20 5.18
CA LEU A 392 13.19 11.01 4.28
C LEU A 392 13.97 11.57 3.09
N GLU A 393 15.23 11.96 3.31
CA GLU A 393 16.13 12.51 2.31
C GLU A 393 16.47 11.54 1.18
N ARG A 394 16.34 10.23 1.44
CA ARG A 394 16.63 9.17 0.47
C ARG A 394 15.37 8.52 -0.12
N THR A 395 14.23 9.20 -0.03
CA THR A 395 12.96 8.70 -0.60
C THR A 395 13.06 8.40 -2.09
N GLY A 396 13.80 9.22 -2.86
CA GLY A 396 14.04 8.97 -4.28
C GLY A 396 14.73 7.62 -4.55
N GLU A 397 15.71 7.25 -3.73
CA GLU A 397 16.40 5.96 -3.82
C GLU A 397 15.45 4.80 -3.47
N ALA A 398 14.68 4.94 -2.40
CA ALA A 398 13.68 3.95 -2.01
C ALA A 398 12.62 3.73 -3.11
N ALA A 399 12.13 4.80 -3.74
CA ALA A 399 11.22 4.72 -4.87
C ALA A 399 11.86 4.05 -6.10
N TYR A 400 13.15 4.30 -6.34
CA TYR A 400 13.92 3.67 -7.42
C TYR A 400 14.03 2.15 -7.22
N GLU A 401 14.29 1.68 -6.00
CA GLU A 401 14.34 0.24 -5.69
C GLU A 401 12.96 -0.43 -5.93
N VAL A 402 11.87 0.24 -5.56
CA VAL A 402 10.51 -0.26 -5.81
C VAL A 402 10.20 -0.28 -7.31
N HIS A 403 10.53 0.80 -8.05
CA HIS A 403 10.31 0.90 -9.49
C HIS A 403 10.98 -0.21 -10.28
N HIS A 404 12.20 -0.58 -9.89
CA HIS A 404 13.00 -1.63 -10.54
C HIS A 404 12.78 -3.03 -9.94
N ASN A 405 11.79 -3.21 -9.04
CA ASN A 405 11.48 -4.49 -8.39
C ASN A 405 12.70 -5.13 -7.68
N ARG A 406 13.54 -4.28 -7.06
CA ARG A 406 14.75 -4.68 -6.33
C ARG A 406 14.51 -4.82 -4.82
N HIS A 407 13.26 -4.84 -4.41
CA HIS A 407 12.84 -4.97 -3.02
C HIS A 407 12.04 -6.25 -2.80
N GLU A 408 11.88 -6.60 -1.54
CA GLU A 408 10.92 -7.55 -1.04
C GLU A 408 9.96 -6.83 -0.07
N GLY A 409 8.74 -7.33 0.13
CA GLY A 409 7.81 -6.68 1.05
C GLY A 409 7.59 -5.20 0.77
N LYS A 410 7.89 -4.36 1.76
CA LYS A 410 7.69 -2.90 1.76
C LYS A 410 8.94 -2.17 2.24
N ILE A 411 9.17 -0.99 1.68
CA ILE A 411 10.21 -0.07 2.14
C ILE A 411 9.58 1.02 3.00
N GLY A 412 10.06 1.15 4.25
CA GLY A 412 9.71 2.21 5.19
C GLY A 412 10.56 3.47 4.99
N ILE A 413 9.99 4.62 5.36
CA ILE A 413 10.69 5.91 5.34
C ILE A 413 10.55 6.54 6.73
N LEU A 414 11.68 6.83 7.40
CA LEU A 414 11.69 7.61 8.63
C LEU A 414 11.49 9.10 8.28
N CYS A 415 10.47 9.72 8.87
CA CYS A 415 10.18 11.14 8.70
C CYS A 415 10.65 11.92 9.93
N ALA A 416 9.83 12.00 10.99
CA ALA A 416 10.21 12.63 12.26
C ALA A 416 10.95 11.68 13.20
N ALA A 417 10.84 10.35 13.05
CA ALA A 417 11.62 9.41 13.87
C ALA A 417 13.12 9.50 13.55
N GLU A 418 13.96 9.53 14.58
CA GLU A 418 15.42 9.68 14.43
C GLU A 418 16.14 8.36 14.14
N SER A 419 15.52 7.25 14.49
CA SER A 419 16.06 5.90 14.26
C SER A 419 14.93 4.87 14.14
N GLU A 420 15.28 3.72 13.64
CA GLU A 420 14.44 2.53 13.66
C GLU A 420 14.24 1.99 15.09
N GLY A 421 13.20 1.18 15.28
CA GLY A 421 12.95 0.47 16.53
C GLY A 421 12.18 1.28 17.59
N LEU A 422 11.78 2.52 17.26
CA LEU A 422 11.03 3.40 18.19
C LEU A 422 9.51 3.16 18.07
N GLY A 423 8.75 3.53 19.12
CA GLY A 423 7.28 3.57 19.09
C GLY A 423 6.58 2.30 19.61
N VAL A 424 7.29 1.35 20.19
CA VAL A 424 6.67 0.19 20.84
C VAL A 424 6.14 0.60 22.21
N SER A 425 4.81 0.59 22.37
CA SER A 425 4.12 0.88 23.63
C SER A 425 3.59 -0.38 24.35
N ASP A 426 3.57 -1.55 23.66
CA ASP A 426 3.26 -2.87 24.25
C ASP A 426 4.40 -3.89 23.99
N PRO A 427 5.49 -3.83 24.76
CA PRO A 427 6.60 -4.76 24.62
C PRO A 427 6.23 -6.23 24.99
N ALA A 428 5.19 -6.43 25.81
CA ALA A 428 4.76 -7.78 26.17
C ALA A 428 4.12 -8.51 24.98
N THR A 429 3.25 -7.85 24.23
CA THR A 429 2.71 -8.40 23.00
C THR A 429 3.80 -8.60 21.95
N ARG A 430 4.74 -7.63 21.81
CA ARG A 430 5.89 -7.78 20.88
C ARG A 430 6.72 -9.02 21.21
N ALA A 431 7.05 -9.25 22.47
CA ALA A 431 7.81 -10.43 22.91
C ALA A 431 7.06 -11.73 22.62
N ARG A 432 5.72 -11.75 22.80
CA ARG A 432 4.87 -12.91 22.47
C ARG A 432 4.83 -13.23 20.97
N VAL A 433 4.78 -12.21 20.10
CA VAL A 433 4.84 -12.37 18.65
C VAL A 433 6.22 -12.86 18.21
N GLY A 434 7.25 -12.31 18.82
CA GLY A 434 8.67 -12.65 18.62
C GLY A 434 9.31 -11.89 17.46
N GLU A 435 10.50 -11.37 17.70
CA GLU A 435 11.27 -10.60 16.72
C GLU A 435 11.49 -11.38 15.41
N ARG A 436 11.73 -12.68 15.52
CA ARG A 436 11.92 -13.53 14.34
C ARG A 436 10.76 -13.43 13.36
N ARG A 437 9.53 -13.40 13.84
CA ARG A 437 8.33 -13.31 13.00
C ARG A 437 8.12 -11.89 12.47
N LEU A 438 8.40 -10.86 13.27
CA LEU A 438 8.25 -9.45 12.90
C LEU A 438 9.29 -9.01 11.86
N THR A 439 10.47 -9.65 11.83
CA THR A 439 11.58 -9.28 10.94
C THR A 439 11.80 -10.26 9.78
N ILE A 440 10.82 -11.10 9.47
CA ILE A 440 10.95 -12.16 8.45
C ILE A 440 11.38 -11.62 7.08
N PHE A 441 10.91 -10.45 6.68
CA PHE A 441 11.24 -9.79 5.41
C PHE A 441 12.59 -9.06 5.44
N ARG A 442 13.20 -8.83 6.61
CA ARG A 442 14.48 -8.11 6.77
C ARG A 442 15.72 -8.98 6.67
N ARG A 443 15.59 -10.31 6.68
CA ARG A 443 16.73 -11.23 6.83
C ARG A 443 17.52 -11.44 5.58
N HIS A 444 16.85 -11.39 4.44
CA HIS A 444 17.47 -11.73 3.16
C HIS A 444 18.26 -10.58 2.53
N ASP A 445 18.11 -9.33 3.02
CA ASP A 445 18.86 -8.17 2.56
C ASP A 445 20.28 -8.04 3.17
N ARG A 446 20.66 -8.92 4.12
CA ARG A 446 21.95 -8.82 4.84
C ARG A 446 23.06 -9.73 4.31
N GLU A 447 22.77 -10.56 3.31
CA GLU A 447 23.72 -11.51 2.71
C GLU A 447 24.05 -11.19 1.24
N GLY A 448 23.78 -9.96 0.77
CA GLY A 448 24.06 -9.48 -0.58
C GLY A 448 25.22 -8.52 -0.67
#